data_1598d815ec1bc519bd75f324557f9363
#
_entry.id   1598d815ec1bc519bd75f324557f9363
#
_cell.length_a   1.000
_cell.length_b   1.000
_cell.length_c   1.000
_cell.angle_alpha   90.00
_cell.angle_beta   90.00
_cell.angle_gamma   90.00
#
_symmetry.space_group_name_H-M   'P 1'
#
loop_
_entity.id
_entity.type
_entity.pdbx_description
1 polymer ?
#
loop_
_entity_poly.entity_id
_entity_poly.type
_entity_poly.pdbx_seq_one_letter_code
_entity_poly.pdbx_strand_id
1 'polypeptide(L)'
;MTTRRIAFVFLFASIGLVWNSAGAQVVTEFSTGITAGAQVFGITAGADGNLWFTEHNGHRIGRITPLGVVTEFSSGITAGAGPLGIAAGPDGNLWFAENNIDRIGRIAVAASFYTLAPCRVADTRNPTGPYGGPALAANADRSFVIANQCGIPSTATAVSFNQTITQPTALGDLRLFPGGASLPLVSTLNWKAGQTRANNAIVSLGPSGDIVVHVDQASGTVHLIIDVNGYFQ
;
A
#
# COMPACT_ATOMS: atom_id res chain seq x y z
N MET A 1 -68.35 46.75 26.42
CA MET A 1 -67.96 45.33 26.27
C MET A 1 -66.99 45.21 25.09
N THR A 2 -65.71 45.10 25.37
CA THR A 2 -64.69 45.13 24.33
C THR A 2 -64.10 43.70 24.18
N THR A 3 -64.43 43.05 23.09
CA THR A 3 -64.01 41.67 22.79
C THR A 3 -62.58 41.69 22.25
N ARG A 4 -61.63 41.18 23.00
CA ARG A 4 -60.25 40.96 22.53
C ARG A 4 -60.21 39.66 21.70
N ARG A 5 -59.82 39.75 20.44
CA ARG A 5 -59.47 38.63 19.60
C ARG A 5 -58.01 38.25 19.82
N ILE A 6 -57.77 37.00 20.24
CA ILE A 6 -56.45 36.41 20.36
C ILE A 6 -56.14 35.76 19.00
N ALA A 7 -55.08 36.26 18.33
CA ALA A 7 -54.57 35.67 17.12
C ALA A 7 -53.49 34.59 17.49
N PHE A 8 -53.77 33.34 17.13
CA PHE A 8 -52.76 32.28 17.22
C PHE A 8 -51.89 32.34 15.96
N VAL A 9 -50.62 32.61 16.11
CA VAL A 9 -49.60 32.47 15.06
C VAL A 9 -49.13 31.03 15.07
N PHE A 10 -49.47 30.24 14.06
CA PHE A 10 -48.88 28.93 13.82
C PHE A 10 -47.53 29.10 13.11
N LEU A 11 -46.44 28.82 13.84
CA LEU A 11 -45.12 28.72 13.25
C LEU A 11 -44.95 27.36 12.58
N PHE A 12 -45.06 27.31 11.25
CA PHE A 12 -44.70 26.11 10.47
C PHE A 12 -43.20 26.03 10.38
N ALA A 13 -42.58 25.12 11.15
CA ALA A 13 -41.22 24.71 10.94
C ALA A 13 -41.16 23.83 9.69
N SER A 14 -40.67 24.37 8.58
CA SER A 14 -40.35 23.60 7.38
C SER A 14 -39.12 22.75 7.66
N ILE A 15 -39.32 21.45 7.90
CA ILE A 15 -38.24 20.45 7.87
C ILE A 15 -37.81 20.31 6.43
N GLY A 16 -36.72 20.98 6.04
CA GLY A 16 -36.07 20.76 4.76
C GLY A 16 -35.55 19.34 4.69
N LEU A 17 -36.19 18.43 4.00
CA LEU A 17 -35.60 17.17 3.58
C LEU A 17 -34.43 17.50 2.64
N VAL A 18 -33.21 17.35 3.14
CA VAL A 18 -32.01 17.34 2.31
C VAL A 18 -32.05 16.02 1.54
N TRP A 19 -32.49 16.07 0.29
CA TRP A 19 -32.33 14.95 -0.65
C TRP A 19 -30.86 14.85 -0.96
N ASN A 20 -30.18 13.86 -0.33
CA ASN A 20 -28.83 13.47 -0.72
C ASN A 20 -28.98 12.80 -2.10
N SER A 21 -28.70 13.53 -3.19
CA SER A 21 -28.65 12.94 -4.52
C SER A 21 -27.47 11.96 -4.52
N ALA A 22 -27.76 10.65 -4.41
CA ALA A 22 -26.78 9.63 -4.74
C ALA A 22 -26.31 9.94 -6.16
N GLY A 23 -25.03 10.30 -6.30
CA GLY A 23 -24.44 10.58 -7.60
C GLY A 23 -24.75 9.42 -8.55
N ALA A 24 -25.18 9.71 -9.76
CA ALA A 24 -25.45 8.69 -10.77
C ALA A 24 -24.17 7.84 -10.93
N GLN A 25 -24.28 6.54 -10.73
CA GLN A 25 -23.20 5.59 -10.99
C GLN A 25 -22.97 5.56 -12.50
N VAL A 26 -21.78 5.94 -12.94
CA VAL A 26 -21.38 5.88 -14.35
C VAL A 26 -20.64 4.57 -14.59
N VAL A 27 -21.14 3.73 -15.48
CA VAL A 27 -20.46 2.53 -15.95
C VAL A 27 -19.61 2.90 -17.17
N THR A 28 -18.34 2.54 -17.14
CA THR A 28 -17.43 2.65 -18.29
C THR A 28 -16.98 1.26 -18.70
N GLU A 29 -17.14 0.91 -19.96
CA GLU A 29 -16.76 -0.39 -20.53
C GLU A 29 -15.46 -0.24 -21.33
N PHE A 30 -14.57 -1.23 -21.21
CA PHE A 30 -13.30 -1.27 -21.91
C PHE A 30 -13.23 -2.52 -22.79
N SER A 31 -13.01 -2.35 -24.09
CA SER A 31 -12.82 -3.43 -25.06
C SER A 31 -11.57 -3.24 -25.94
N THR A 32 -11.05 -2.02 -26.00
CA THR A 32 -9.83 -1.72 -26.77
C THR A 32 -8.63 -2.46 -26.18
N GLY A 33 -7.93 -3.23 -26.99
CA GLY A 33 -6.77 -4.03 -26.58
C GLY A 33 -7.12 -5.45 -26.14
N ILE A 34 -8.41 -5.79 -26.04
CA ILE A 34 -8.87 -7.18 -25.87
C ILE A 34 -9.11 -7.77 -27.25
N THR A 35 -8.48 -8.92 -27.54
CA THR A 35 -8.67 -9.62 -28.83
C THR A 35 -10.14 -10.04 -28.98
N ALA A 36 -10.71 -9.81 -30.16
CA ALA A 36 -12.09 -10.18 -30.46
C ALA A 36 -12.34 -11.69 -30.24
N GLY A 37 -13.39 -12.05 -29.50
CA GLY A 37 -13.72 -13.44 -29.18
C GLY A 37 -12.88 -14.05 -28.06
N ALA A 38 -12.09 -13.28 -27.34
CA ALA A 38 -11.22 -13.74 -26.25
C ALA A 38 -11.97 -14.43 -25.11
N GLN A 39 -13.23 -14.10 -24.89
CA GLN A 39 -14.06 -14.61 -23.79
C GLN A 39 -13.46 -14.36 -22.42
N VAL A 40 -13.65 -13.15 -21.88
CA VAL A 40 -13.18 -12.78 -20.53
C VAL A 40 -14.01 -13.49 -19.47
N PHE A 41 -13.37 -14.10 -18.46
CA PHE A 41 -14.04 -14.80 -17.36
C PHE A 41 -13.68 -14.26 -15.97
N GLY A 42 -12.53 -14.62 -15.44
CA GLY A 42 -12.08 -14.24 -14.10
C GLY A 42 -11.40 -12.88 -14.13
N ILE A 43 -11.56 -12.07 -13.06
CA ILE A 43 -10.83 -10.82 -12.87
C ILE A 43 -10.40 -10.70 -11.41
N THR A 44 -9.18 -10.21 -11.18
CA THR A 44 -8.60 -10.00 -9.84
C THR A 44 -7.67 -8.81 -9.83
N ALA A 45 -7.41 -8.24 -8.64
CA ALA A 45 -6.38 -7.23 -8.46
C ALA A 45 -4.99 -7.86 -8.42
N GLY A 46 -4.02 -7.26 -9.11
CA GLY A 46 -2.61 -7.59 -9.03
C GLY A 46 -1.87 -6.73 -8.01
N ALA A 47 -0.74 -7.22 -7.52
CA ALA A 47 0.15 -6.46 -6.63
C ALA A 47 0.79 -5.23 -7.31
N ASP A 48 0.65 -5.10 -8.62
CA ASP A 48 1.10 -3.96 -9.43
C ASP A 48 0.06 -2.83 -9.55
N GLY A 49 -1.05 -2.89 -8.78
CA GLY A 49 -2.14 -1.91 -8.83
C GLY A 49 -3.02 -1.98 -10.08
N ASN A 50 -2.83 -3.00 -10.94
CA ASN A 50 -3.65 -3.25 -12.10
C ASN A 50 -4.69 -4.35 -11.83
N LEU A 51 -5.71 -4.44 -12.69
CA LEU A 51 -6.60 -5.59 -12.73
C LEU A 51 -6.11 -6.58 -13.78
N TRP A 52 -6.23 -7.86 -13.46
CA TRP A 52 -5.81 -8.96 -14.30
C TRP A 52 -6.99 -9.88 -14.56
N PHE A 53 -7.14 -10.35 -15.77
CA PHE A 53 -8.29 -11.17 -16.19
C PHE A 53 -7.87 -12.31 -17.09
N THR A 54 -8.70 -13.36 -17.13
CA THR A 54 -8.50 -14.52 -17.98
C THR A 54 -9.26 -14.37 -19.29
N GLU A 55 -8.66 -14.85 -20.37
CA GLU A 55 -9.23 -14.94 -21.70
C GLU A 55 -9.31 -16.41 -22.13
N HIS A 56 -10.46 -17.04 -21.88
CA HIS A 56 -10.62 -18.47 -22.07
C HIS A 56 -10.35 -18.92 -23.50
N ASN A 57 -11.06 -18.36 -24.50
CA ASN A 57 -10.85 -18.67 -25.91
C ASN A 57 -9.56 -18.03 -26.46
N GLY A 58 -9.10 -16.95 -25.84
CA GLY A 58 -7.84 -16.31 -26.18
C GLY A 58 -6.63 -17.09 -25.74
N HIS A 59 -6.80 -18.04 -24.80
CA HIS A 59 -5.72 -18.79 -24.15
C HIS A 59 -4.64 -17.86 -23.59
N ARG A 60 -5.08 -16.78 -22.93
CA ARG A 60 -4.22 -15.69 -22.44
C ARG A 60 -4.67 -15.17 -21.08
N ILE A 61 -3.79 -14.39 -20.48
CA ILE A 61 -4.10 -13.52 -19.35
C ILE A 61 -4.01 -12.08 -19.82
N GLY A 62 -5.05 -11.28 -19.57
CA GLY A 62 -5.06 -9.86 -19.82
C GLY A 62 -4.76 -9.06 -18.56
N ARG A 63 -4.15 -7.90 -18.72
CA ARG A 63 -3.98 -6.88 -17.69
C ARG A 63 -4.62 -5.59 -18.15
N ILE A 64 -5.37 -4.92 -17.29
CA ILE A 64 -5.93 -3.59 -17.54
C ILE A 64 -5.51 -2.62 -16.43
N THR A 65 -4.97 -1.47 -16.84
CA THR A 65 -4.64 -0.40 -15.90
C THR A 65 -5.89 0.33 -15.42
N PRO A 66 -5.86 1.09 -14.30
CA PRO A 66 -6.97 1.94 -13.86
C PRO A 66 -7.41 2.99 -14.92
N LEU A 67 -6.55 3.30 -15.89
CA LEU A 67 -6.86 4.19 -17.01
C LEU A 67 -7.45 3.46 -18.24
N GLY A 68 -7.68 2.14 -18.15
CA GLY A 68 -8.30 1.34 -19.22
C GLY A 68 -7.31 0.83 -20.29
N VAL A 69 -5.99 0.92 -20.07
CA VAL A 69 -5.00 0.38 -21.02
C VAL A 69 -4.85 -1.13 -20.81
N VAL A 70 -5.16 -1.91 -21.87
CA VAL A 70 -5.09 -3.37 -21.85
C VAL A 70 -3.77 -3.87 -22.45
N THR A 71 -3.23 -4.95 -21.86
CA THR A 71 -2.08 -5.71 -22.35
C THR A 71 -2.37 -7.20 -22.21
N GLU A 72 -2.17 -8.00 -23.25
CA GLU A 72 -2.41 -9.44 -23.26
C GLU A 72 -1.08 -10.23 -23.19
N PHE A 73 -1.07 -11.34 -22.45
CA PHE A 73 0.08 -12.20 -22.19
C PHE A 73 -0.26 -13.63 -22.56
N SER A 74 0.45 -14.22 -23.52
CA SER A 74 0.31 -15.62 -23.94
C SER A 74 1.59 -16.45 -23.77
N SER A 75 2.74 -15.79 -23.63
CA SER A 75 4.02 -16.47 -23.48
C SER A 75 4.06 -17.36 -22.23
N GLY A 76 4.38 -18.64 -22.38
CA GLY A 76 4.41 -19.62 -21.29
C GLY A 76 3.05 -20.27 -20.98
N ILE A 77 1.96 -19.81 -21.61
CA ILE A 77 0.65 -20.47 -21.52
C ILE A 77 0.53 -21.48 -22.66
N THR A 78 0.17 -22.70 -22.33
CA THR A 78 0.01 -23.76 -23.33
C THR A 78 -1.14 -23.43 -24.31
N ALA A 79 -0.94 -23.64 -25.59
CA ALA A 79 -2.01 -23.47 -26.58
C ALA A 79 -3.21 -24.38 -26.23
N GLY A 80 -4.43 -23.81 -26.25
CA GLY A 80 -5.63 -24.54 -25.89
C GLY A 80 -5.90 -24.58 -24.37
N ALA A 81 -5.12 -23.93 -23.53
CA ALA A 81 -5.20 -24.00 -22.06
C ALA A 81 -6.58 -23.61 -21.47
N GLY A 82 -7.26 -22.63 -22.07
CA GLY A 82 -8.56 -22.15 -21.60
C GLY A 82 -8.55 -21.62 -20.16
N PRO A 83 -7.81 -20.54 -19.84
CA PRO A 83 -7.79 -19.99 -18.50
C PRO A 83 -9.18 -19.55 -18.03
N LEU A 84 -9.61 -19.93 -16.82
CA LEU A 84 -10.91 -19.55 -16.24
C LEU A 84 -10.78 -18.73 -14.96
N GLY A 85 -10.50 -19.38 -13.84
CA GLY A 85 -10.34 -18.70 -12.55
C GLY A 85 -8.96 -18.07 -12.42
N ILE A 86 -8.88 -16.90 -11.80
CA ILE A 86 -7.62 -16.21 -11.46
C ILE A 86 -7.73 -15.62 -10.06
N ALA A 87 -6.66 -15.69 -9.27
CA ALA A 87 -6.59 -15.15 -7.92
C ALA A 87 -5.18 -14.65 -7.60
N ALA A 88 -5.09 -13.66 -6.71
CA ALA A 88 -3.83 -13.25 -6.13
C ALA A 88 -3.35 -14.30 -5.13
N GLY A 89 -2.09 -14.74 -5.27
CA GLY A 89 -1.44 -15.67 -4.36
C GLY A 89 -0.73 -14.96 -3.20
N PRO A 90 -0.40 -15.69 -2.12
CA PRO A 90 0.32 -15.14 -0.97
C PRO A 90 1.77 -14.74 -1.31
N ASP A 91 2.27 -15.15 -2.45
CA ASP A 91 3.59 -14.83 -2.99
C ASP A 91 3.61 -13.54 -3.85
N GLY A 92 2.49 -12.79 -3.88
CA GLY A 92 2.33 -11.58 -4.71
C GLY A 92 2.15 -11.86 -6.21
N ASN A 93 2.19 -13.13 -6.64
CA ASN A 93 1.92 -13.52 -8.01
C ASN A 93 0.43 -13.79 -8.23
N LEU A 94 0.03 -13.90 -9.50
CA LEU A 94 -1.31 -14.31 -9.85
C LEU A 94 -1.30 -15.80 -10.27
N TRP A 95 -2.28 -16.53 -9.78
CA TRP A 95 -2.47 -17.95 -10.06
C TRP A 95 -3.77 -18.16 -10.81
N PHE A 96 -3.77 -18.98 -11.85
CA PHE A 96 -4.94 -19.22 -12.68
C PHE A 96 -5.09 -20.69 -13.05
N ALA A 97 -6.34 -21.13 -13.24
CA ALA A 97 -6.66 -22.49 -13.67
C ALA A 97 -6.69 -22.58 -15.19
N GLU A 98 -5.95 -23.50 -15.76
CA GLU A 98 -5.97 -23.87 -17.17
C GLU A 98 -6.95 -25.04 -17.37
N ASN A 99 -8.24 -24.72 -17.52
CA ASN A 99 -9.35 -25.64 -17.42
C ASN A 99 -9.33 -26.76 -18.48
N ASN A 100 -8.85 -26.48 -19.68
CA ASN A 100 -8.90 -27.44 -20.78
C ASN A 100 -7.79 -28.51 -20.73
N ILE A 101 -6.78 -28.32 -19.89
CA ILE A 101 -5.58 -29.15 -19.83
C ILE A 101 -5.17 -29.54 -18.39
N ASP A 102 -6.06 -29.35 -17.42
CA ASP A 102 -5.90 -29.72 -16.00
C ASP A 102 -4.59 -29.23 -15.38
N ARG A 103 -4.28 -27.94 -15.55
CA ARG A 103 -3.07 -27.31 -15.00
C ARG A 103 -3.38 -26.06 -14.20
N ILE A 104 -2.43 -25.68 -13.38
CA ILE A 104 -2.39 -24.38 -12.71
C ILE A 104 -1.23 -23.59 -13.29
N GLY A 105 -1.54 -22.39 -13.81
CA GLY A 105 -0.56 -21.43 -14.27
C GLY A 105 -0.27 -20.39 -13.21
N ARG A 106 0.92 -19.81 -13.26
CA ARG A 106 1.32 -18.67 -12.42
C ARG A 106 1.94 -17.59 -13.31
N ILE A 107 1.50 -16.33 -13.13
CA ILE A 107 2.13 -15.18 -13.76
C ILE A 107 2.77 -14.32 -12.67
N ALA A 108 4.05 -14.01 -12.86
CA ALA A 108 4.76 -13.09 -11.95
C ALA A 108 4.32 -11.65 -12.24
N VAL A 109 3.90 -10.96 -11.18
CA VAL A 109 3.54 -9.55 -11.24
C VAL A 109 4.72 -8.75 -10.69
N ALA A 110 5.35 -7.94 -11.56
CA ALA A 110 6.43 -7.07 -11.12
C ALA A 110 5.86 -5.91 -10.34
N ALA A 111 6.34 -5.68 -9.13
CA ALA A 111 6.00 -4.50 -8.36
C ALA A 111 6.47 -3.24 -9.11
N SER A 112 5.59 -2.23 -9.21
CA SER A 112 5.89 -0.94 -9.81
C SER A 112 6.31 0.07 -8.74
N PHE A 113 7.29 0.91 -9.05
CA PHE A 113 7.71 1.99 -8.16
C PHE A 113 6.87 3.26 -8.42
N TYR A 114 6.28 3.79 -7.37
CA TYR A 114 5.51 5.04 -7.38
C TYR A 114 6.24 6.09 -6.55
N THR A 115 6.53 7.25 -7.18
CA THR A 115 7.13 8.37 -6.48
C THR A 115 6.10 9.12 -5.64
N LEU A 116 6.54 9.63 -4.48
CA LEU A 116 5.75 10.51 -3.62
C LEU A 116 6.47 11.85 -3.45
N ALA A 117 5.72 12.92 -3.28
CA ALA A 117 6.28 14.13 -2.70
C ALA A 117 6.86 13.78 -1.31
N PRO A 118 8.12 14.17 -1.00
CA PRO A 118 8.73 13.82 0.28
C PRO A 118 7.82 14.18 1.46
N CYS A 119 7.56 13.20 2.33
CA CYS A 119 6.62 13.33 3.44
C CYS A 119 7.19 12.66 4.68
N ARG A 120 7.16 13.36 5.83
CA ARG A 120 7.63 12.83 7.11
C ARG A 120 6.59 11.92 7.74
N VAL A 121 6.93 10.63 7.87
CA VAL A 121 6.09 9.66 8.57
C VAL A 121 6.40 9.64 10.07
N ALA A 122 7.67 9.65 10.47
CA ALA A 122 8.04 9.56 11.86
C ALA A 122 9.15 10.56 12.23
N ASP A 123 9.06 11.10 13.45
CA ASP A 123 10.08 11.94 14.06
C ASP A 123 10.04 11.77 15.58
N THR A 124 10.93 10.98 16.14
CA THR A 124 10.94 10.64 17.56
C THR A 124 11.35 11.78 18.48
N ARG A 125 11.68 12.95 17.94
CA ARG A 125 11.88 14.21 18.72
C ARG A 125 10.56 14.87 19.11
N ASN A 126 9.48 14.53 18.40
CA ASN A 126 8.13 15.01 18.69
C ASN A 126 7.57 14.40 20.00
N PRO A 127 6.47 14.91 20.56
CA PRO A 127 5.80 14.32 21.70
C PRO A 127 5.54 12.82 21.54
N THR A 128 5.49 12.09 22.66
CA THR A 128 5.27 10.63 22.66
C THR A 128 4.02 10.24 21.88
N GLY A 129 4.17 9.26 20.99
CA GLY A 129 3.10 8.76 20.12
C GLY A 129 3.63 7.72 19.13
N PRO A 130 2.75 7.11 18.31
CA PRO A 130 3.12 6.03 17.40
C PRO A 130 4.21 6.42 16.42
N TYR A 131 4.25 7.68 15.97
CA TYR A 131 5.24 8.23 15.05
C TYR A 131 6.15 9.31 15.67
N GLY A 132 5.96 9.59 16.94
CA GLY A 132 6.74 10.55 17.75
C GLY A 132 7.68 9.86 18.72
N GLY A 133 8.01 10.57 19.82
CA GLY A 133 8.82 10.03 20.91
C GLY A 133 8.23 8.79 21.61
N PRO A 134 8.99 8.23 22.52
CA PRO A 134 10.32 8.65 22.97
C PRO A 134 11.42 8.37 21.93
N ALA A 135 12.66 8.82 22.22
CA ALA A 135 13.84 8.37 21.51
C ALA A 135 13.96 6.84 21.56
N LEU A 136 14.55 6.24 20.53
CA LEU A 136 14.77 4.80 20.47
C LEU A 136 15.82 4.38 21.52
N ALA A 137 15.50 3.33 22.27
CA ALA A 137 16.42 2.78 23.29
C ALA A 137 17.46 1.84 22.67
N ALA A 138 18.57 1.71 23.32
CA ALA A 138 19.63 0.75 22.97
C ALA A 138 19.11 -0.70 23.01
N ASN A 139 19.52 -1.51 22.05
CA ASN A 139 19.20 -2.93 21.92
C ASN A 139 17.68 -3.22 21.97
N ALA A 140 16.88 -2.35 21.33
CA ALA A 140 15.43 -2.45 21.33
C ALA A 140 14.87 -2.27 19.91
N ASP A 141 13.73 -2.91 19.69
CA ASP A 141 12.95 -2.81 18.49
C ASP A 141 11.83 -1.79 18.64
N ARG A 142 11.50 -1.09 17.56
CA ARG A 142 10.30 -0.28 17.45
C ARG A 142 9.69 -0.40 16.06
N SER A 143 8.42 -0.78 16.00
CA SER A 143 7.66 -0.82 14.74
C SER A 143 7.06 0.53 14.41
N PHE A 144 7.03 0.82 13.10
CA PHE A 144 6.31 1.95 12.51
C PHE A 144 5.44 1.44 11.37
N VAL A 145 4.12 1.64 11.47
CA VAL A 145 3.18 1.33 10.39
C VAL A 145 3.31 2.41 9.33
N ILE A 146 3.80 2.04 8.16
CA ILE A 146 4.07 2.95 7.04
C ILE A 146 2.90 2.99 6.06
N ALA A 147 2.22 1.85 5.85
CA ALA A 147 1.02 1.79 5.02
C ALA A 147 -0.06 2.75 5.54
N ASN A 148 -0.80 3.35 4.61
CA ASN A 148 -1.80 4.39 4.86
C ASN A 148 -1.25 5.72 5.45
N GLN A 149 0.07 5.90 5.47
CA GLN A 149 0.70 7.18 5.80
C GLN A 149 1.16 7.87 4.51
N CYS A 150 1.13 9.21 4.48
CA CYS A 150 1.72 9.99 3.38
C CYS A 150 1.24 9.61 1.96
N GLY A 151 0.05 9.04 1.82
CA GLY A 151 -0.47 8.56 0.53
C GLY A 151 0.06 7.19 0.08
N ILE A 152 0.78 6.46 0.92
CA ILE A 152 1.19 5.07 0.67
C ILE A 152 -0.04 4.17 0.84
N PRO A 153 -0.47 3.39 -0.17
CA PRO A 153 -1.65 2.53 -0.04
C PRO A 153 -1.39 1.33 0.88
N SER A 154 -2.47 0.73 1.38
CA SER A 154 -2.39 -0.50 2.20
C SER A 154 -1.84 -1.72 1.43
N THR A 155 -1.85 -1.65 0.10
CA THR A 155 -1.34 -2.67 -0.81
C THR A 155 0.14 -2.51 -1.17
N ALA A 156 0.82 -1.48 -0.64
CA ALA A 156 2.25 -1.30 -0.83
C ALA A 156 3.03 -2.48 -0.25
N THR A 157 3.99 -2.99 -1.02
CA THR A 157 4.83 -4.14 -0.65
C THR A 157 6.20 -3.73 -0.12
N ALA A 158 6.68 -2.55 -0.50
CA ALA A 158 7.92 -1.96 -0.01
C ALA A 158 7.84 -0.44 -0.04
N VAL A 159 8.70 0.22 0.72
CA VAL A 159 8.79 1.68 0.81
C VAL A 159 10.22 2.15 0.58
N SER A 160 10.34 3.26 -0.15
CA SER A 160 11.59 4.02 -0.32
C SER A 160 11.55 5.25 0.58
N PHE A 161 12.58 5.44 1.41
CA PHE A 161 12.64 6.55 2.34
C PHE A 161 14.07 6.94 2.72
N ASN A 162 14.23 8.16 3.18
CA ASN A 162 15.42 8.60 3.89
C ASN A 162 15.22 8.39 5.39
N GLN A 163 16.15 7.66 6.01
CA GLN A 163 16.26 7.52 7.45
C GLN A 163 17.33 8.46 7.97
N THR A 164 17.03 9.22 9.00
CA THR A 164 18.00 10.10 9.68
C THR A 164 18.02 9.78 11.16
N ILE A 165 19.21 9.48 11.68
CA ILE A 165 19.43 9.44 13.13
C ILE A 165 20.03 10.76 13.58
N THR A 166 19.69 11.18 14.80
CA THR A 166 20.27 12.37 15.41
C THR A 166 20.34 12.22 16.92
N GLN A 167 21.25 12.97 17.54
CA GLN A 167 21.49 12.98 18.99
C GLN A 167 21.76 11.58 19.58
N PRO A 168 22.52 10.68 18.92
CA PRO A 168 22.87 9.41 19.51
C PRO A 168 23.78 9.62 20.72
N THR A 169 23.48 8.94 21.82
CA THR A 169 24.24 9.06 23.05
C THR A 169 25.46 8.14 23.09
N ALA A 170 25.52 7.14 22.21
CA ALA A 170 26.62 6.19 22.06
C ALA A 170 26.89 5.86 20.58
N LEU A 171 28.01 5.19 20.30
CA LEU A 171 28.29 4.53 19.03
C LEU A 171 27.26 3.42 18.78
N GLY A 172 26.77 3.28 17.55
CA GLY A 172 25.81 2.26 17.21
C GLY A 172 25.51 2.15 15.73
N ASP A 173 24.56 1.28 15.45
CA ASP A 173 23.96 1.11 14.12
C ASP A 173 22.44 0.93 14.18
N LEU A 174 21.82 1.08 13.01
CA LEU A 174 20.40 0.89 12.79
C LEU A 174 20.22 -0.26 11.80
N ARG A 175 19.30 -1.18 12.12
CA ARG A 175 18.86 -2.24 11.22
C ARG A 175 17.37 -2.11 10.96
N LEU A 176 17.00 -2.17 9.69
CA LEU A 176 15.63 -2.04 9.23
C LEU A 176 15.17 -3.34 8.59
N PHE A 177 13.97 -3.79 8.94
CA PHE A 177 13.40 -5.01 8.39
C PHE A 177 11.87 -4.98 8.43
N PRO A 178 11.18 -5.84 7.63
CA PRO A 178 9.73 -5.95 7.64
C PRO A 178 9.21 -6.45 9.00
N GLY A 179 8.05 -5.96 9.42
CA GLY A 179 7.35 -6.55 10.58
C GLY A 179 7.14 -8.05 10.41
N GLY A 180 7.39 -8.81 11.48
CA GLY A 180 7.30 -10.27 11.48
C GLY A 180 8.52 -11.01 10.93
N ALA A 181 9.49 -10.31 10.34
CA ALA A 181 10.76 -10.91 9.92
C ALA A 181 11.77 -10.99 11.09
N SER A 182 12.79 -11.83 10.96
CA SER A 182 13.89 -11.90 11.91
C SER A 182 14.87 -10.73 11.74
N LEU A 183 15.55 -10.34 12.84
CA LEU A 183 16.56 -9.29 12.84
C LEU A 183 17.70 -9.62 11.83
N PRO A 184 17.98 -8.75 10.85
CA PRO A 184 19.04 -8.97 9.87
C PRO A 184 20.42 -8.76 10.49
N LEU A 185 21.43 -9.40 9.90
CA LEU A 185 22.83 -9.22 10.30
C LEU A 185 23.43 -7.89 9.81
N VAL A 186 22.83 -7.27 8.80
CA VAL A 186 23.37 -6.07 8.15
C VAL A 186 22.73 -4.80 8.70
N SER A 187 23.56 -3.78 8.94
CA SER A 187 23.09 -2.44 9.30
C SER A 187 22.73 -1.62 8.07
N THR A 188 21.73 -0.75 8.20
CA THR A 188 21.35 0.23 7.17
C THR A 188 22.03 1.58 7.38
N LEU A 189 22.48 1.87 8.60
CA LEU A 189 23.11 3.13 8.97
C LEU A 189 23.98 2.93 10.21
N ASN A 190 25.20 3.52 10.23
CA ASN A 190 26.12 3.45 11.36
C ASN A 190 26.49 4.87 11.79
N TRP A 191 26.74 5.10 13.11
CA TRP A 191 27.08 6.40 13.66
C TRP A 191 28.04 6.34 14.84
N LYS A 192 28.62 7.50 15.17
CA LYS A 192 29.33 7.77 16.43
C LYS A 192 28.45 8.60 17.36
N ALA A 193 28.72 8.59 18.65
CA ALA A 193 28.04 9.44 19.63
C ALA A 193 28.01 10.90 19.18
N GLY A 194 26.85 11.56 19.33
CA GLY A 194 26.63 12.96 18.93
C GLY A 194 26.51 13.20 17.42
N GLN A 195 26.71 12.21 16.56
CA GLN A 195 26.73 12.36 15.11
C GLN A 195 25.32 12.25 14.51
N THR A 196 24.87 13.27 13.80
CA THR A 196 23.68 13.14 12.92
C THR A 196 24.10 12.52 11.59
N ARG A 197 23.36 11.49 11.15
CA ARG A 197 23.61 10.81 9.87
C ARG A 197 22.29 10.44 9.21
N ALA A 198 22.29 10.44 7.88
CA ALA A 198 21.17 9.98 7.06
C ALA A 198 21.62 8.97 6.01
N ASN A 199 20.72 8.12 5.60
CA ASN A 199 20.88 7.19 4.48
C ASN A 199 19.53 6.90 3.85
N ASN A 200 19.50 6.60 2.56
CA ASN A 200 18.31 6.09 1.88
C ASN A 200 18.23 4.57 2.03
N ALA A 201 17.02 4.07 2.15
CA ALA A 201 16.74 2.64 2.16
C ALA A 201 15.46 2.33 1.36
N ILE A 202 15.44 1.11 0.80
CA ILE A 202 14.22 0.46 0.32
C ILE A 202 14.03 -0.76 1.21
N VAL A 203 12.88 -0.83 1.89
CA VAL A 203 12.56 -1.90 2.83
C VAL A 203 11.19 -2.45 2.50
N SER A 204 11.07 -3.78 2.41
CA SER A 204 9.76 -4.43 2.31
C SER A 204 8.91 -4.13 3.54
N LEU A 205 7.60 -4.06 3.38
CA LEU A 205 6.67 -3.91 4.48
C LEU A 205 6.27 -5.28 5.03
N GLY A 206 6.07 -5.34 6.34
CA GLY A 206 5.48 -6.51 7.00
C GLY A 206 3.99 -6.68 6.67
N PRO A 207 3.36 -7.79 7.09
CA PRO A 207 1.94 -8.06 6.82
C PRO A 207 0.99 -6.97 7.34
N SER A 208 1.41 -6.21 8.35
CA SER A 208 0.66 -5.06 8.90
C SER A 208 0.99 -3.74 8.20
N GLY A 209 1.77 -3.76 7.10
CA GLY A 209 2.24 -2.56 6.41
C GLY A 209 3.30 -1.79 7.21
N ASP A 210 4.07 -2.48 8.03
CA ASP A 210 5.03 -1.91 8.97
C ASP A 210 6.48 -2.26 8.65
N ILE A 211 7.38 -1.45 9.17
CA ILE A 211 8.82 -1.74 9.30
C ILE A 211 9.21 -1.78 10.77
N VAL A 212 10.19 -2.60 11.09
CA VAL A 212 10.83 -2.63 12.40
C VAL A 212 12.19 -1.96 12.32
N VAL A 213 12.46 -1.15 13.31
CA VAL A 213 13.72 -0.44 13.52
C VAL A 213 14.39 -1.01 14.76
N HIS A 214 15.53 -1.65 14.59
CA HIS A 214 16.39 -2.10 15.68
C HIS A 214 17.57 -1.16 15.86
N VAL A 215 17.82 -0.75 17.09
CA VAL A 215 19.00 0.06 17.46
C VAL A 215 20.02 -0.82 18.14
N ASP A 216 21.15 -1.05 17.49
CA ASP A 216 22.29 -1.77 18.09
C ASP A 216 23.31 -0.76 18.62
N GLN A 217 23.25 -0.48 19.90
CA GLN A 217 24.22 0.35 20.62
C GLN A 217 24.36 -0.12 22.06
N ALA A 218 25.53 0.14 22.67
CA ALA A 218 25.86 -0.39 23.99
C ALA A 218 24.93 0.11 25.10
N SER A 219 24.45 1.36 25.02
CA SER A 219 23.58 2.00 26.00
C SER A 219 22.98 3.30 25.47
N GLY A 220 22.01 3.85 26.19
CA GLY A 220 21.43 5.17 25.91
C GLY A 220 20.36 5.17 24.82
N THR A 221 20.28 6.25 24.06
CA THR A 221 19.19 6.48 23.11
C THR A 221 19.66 7.17 21.84
N VAL A 222 18.82 7.11 20.80
CA VAL A 222 18.99 7.83 19.53
C VAL A 222 17.64 8.28 19.00
N HIS A 223 17.56 9.47 18.43
CA HIS A 223 16.37 9.91 17.72
C HIS A 223 16.41 9.48 16.26
N LEU A 224 15.22 9.10 15.75
CA LEU A 224 14.99 8.68 14.36
C LEU A 224 13.99 9.59 13.69
N ILE A 225 14.26 9.88 12.41
CA ILE A 225 13.36 10.56 11.48
C ILE A 225 13.22 9.67 10.24
N ILE A 226 11.99 9.50 9.75
CA ILE A 226 11.67 8.77 8.52
C ILE A 226 10.91 9.70 7.58
N ASP A 227 11.53 10.00 6.43
CA ASP A 227 10.96 10.81 5.36
C ASP A 227 10.80 9.92 4.11
N VAL A 228 9.55 9.57 3.75
CA VAL A 228 9.25 8.71 2.59
C VAL A 228 9.24 9.53 1.30
N ASN A 229 9.65 8.89 0.18
CA ASN A 229 9.70 9.48 -1.15
C ASN A 229 9.14 8.59 -2.26
N GLY A 230 8.71 7.36 -1.93
CA GLY A 230 8.08 6.44 -2.85
C GLY A 230 7.76 5.10 -2.22
N TYR A 231 7.01 4.29 -2.95
CA TYR A 231 6.64 2.93 -2.55
C TYR A 231 6.59 1.99 -3.76
N PHE A 232 6.60 0.70 -3.49
CA PHE A 232 6.38 -0.36 -4.47
C PHE A 232 5.02 -1.02 -4.22
N GLN A 233 4.30 -1.24 -5.31
CA GLN A 233 3.01 -1.92 -5.32
C GLN A 233 2.92 -2.84 -6.51
#